data_4f5bf4560af3564b24f0c0fd4515c62d
#
_entry.id   4f5bf4560af3564b24f0c0fd4515c62d
#
_cell.length_a   1.000
_cell.length_b   1.000
_cell.length_c   1.000
_cell.angle_alpha   90.00
_cell.angle_beta   90.00
_cell.angle_gamma   90.00
#
_symmetry.space_group_name_H-M   'P 1'
#
loop_
_entity.id
_entity.type
_entity.pdbx_description
1 polymer ?
#
loop_
_entity_poly.entity_id
_entity_poly.type
_entity_poly.pdbx_seq_one_letter_code
_entity_poly.pdbx_strand_id
1 'polypeptide(L)'
;MTVTIYRELEQGSEEWLQARCGLLTASTIGRLITPTLKTADNDTSRTLTHTLAAERITGHVEYVHPTFDMQRGSDDEPYARDAYRENRAPVEEVGFIVRKTDDYALGYSPDGLVGTDGLIEIKSRKPHAHLALLLNGGIPHGHMAQMQTGMYVAGREWCEYIGYSAGLPLHTERIHANPTWFNAIDAAARAFETNIADIITRYTDATNGLPQTERRPEFEDIRI
;
A
#
# COMPACT_ATOMS: atom_id res chain seq x y z
N MET A 1 -12.83 10.15 14.00
CA MET A 1 -11.61 9.65 13.34
C MET A 1 -10.83 8.79 14.30
N THR A 2 -10.45 7.55 13.92
CA THR A 2 -9.70 6.57 14.74
C THR A 2 -8.54 5.99 13.95
N VAL A 3 -7.44 5.66 14.65
CA VAL A 3 -6.31 4.90 14.10
C VAL A 3 -6.17 3.61 14.90
N THR A 4 -6.18 2.47 14.21
CA THR A 4 -6.01 1.15 14.80
C THR A 4 -4.72 0.53 14.28
N ILE A 5 -3.88 0.01 15.16
CA ILE A 5 -2.61 -0.65 14.82
C ILE A 5 -2.72 -2.13 15.16
N TYR A 6 -2.61 -2.97 14.15
CA TYR A 6 -2.57 -4.43 14.27
C TYR A 6 -1.09 -4.87 14.32
N ARG A 7 -0.55 -4.98 15.53
CA ARG A 7 0.88 -5.22 15.75
C ARG A 7 1.31 -6.62 15.33
N GLU A 8 0.49 -7.62 15.72
CA GLU A 8 0.79 -9.05 15.56
C GLU A 8 0.31 -9.63 14.22
N LEU A 9 -0.25 -8.80 13.34
CA LEU A 9 -0.76 -9.28 12.06
C LEU A 9 0.41 -9.49 11.09
N GLU A 10 0.67 -10.75 10.74
CA GLU A 10 1.77 -11.10 9.83
C GLU A 10 1.44 -10.68 8.39
N GLN A 11 2.32 -9.87 7.80
CA GLN A 11 2.16 -9.43 6.41
C GLN A 11 2.29 -10.62 5.46
N GLY A 12 1.33 -10.75 4.53
CA GLY A 12 1.25 -11.86 3.60
C GLY A 12 0.40 -13.04 4.09
N SER A 13 -0.02 -13.05 5.38
CA SER A 13 -0.95 -14.05 5.90
C SER A 13 -2.37 -13.89 5.34
N GLU A 14 -3.20 -14.93 5.46
CA GLU A 14 -4.61 -14.87 5.07
C GLU A 14 -5.37 -13.80 5.86
N GLU A 15 -5.10 -13.69 7.15
CA GLU A 15 -5.69 -12.68 8.03
C GLU A 15 -5.31 -11.26 7.60
N TRP A 16 -4.08 -11.07 7.14
CA TRP A 16 -3.63 -9.77 6.61
C TRP A 16 -4.30 -9.45 5.26
N LEU A 17 -4.45 -10.44 4.37
CA LEU A 17 -5.20 -10.27 3.12
C LEU A 17 -6.66 -9.92 3.42
N GLN A 18 -7.29 -10.62 4.36
CA GLN A 18 -8.67 -10.35 4.77
C GLN A 18 -8.84 -8.96 5.41
N ALA A 19 -7.90 -8.50 6.22
CA ALA A 19 -7.92 -7.15 6.80
C ALA A 19 -7.82 -6.05 5.76
N ARG A 20 -7.29 -6.35 4.57
CA ARG A 20 -7.12 -5.43 3.44
C ARG A 20 -8.24 -5.55 2.39
N CYS A 21 -9.11 -6.57 2.50
CA CYS A 21 -10.15 -6.88 1.53
C CYS A 21 -11.06 -5.66 1.27
N GLY A 22 -11.09 -5.19 0.02
CA GLY A 22 -11.86 -4.04 -0.40
C GLY A 22 -11.44 -2.69 0.21
N LEU A 23 -10.25 -2.64 0.83
CA LEU A 23 -9.74 -1.44 1.48
C LEU A 23 -8.70 -0.73 0.59
N LEU A 24 -8.89 0.58 0.41
CA LEU A 24 -7.89 1.40 -0.24
C LEU A 24 -6.65 1.52 0.66
N THR A 25 -5.47 1.23 0.11
CA THR A 25 -4.23 1.17 0.88
C THR A 25 -3.18 2.16 0.36
N ALA A 26 -2.19 2.46 1.19
CA ALA A 26 -1.08 3.35 0.83
C ALA A 26 -0.34 2.90 -0.43
N SER A 27 -0.18 1.59 -0.65
CA SER A 27 0.49 1.06 -1.84
C SER A 27 -0.33 1.19 -3.14
N THR A 28 -1.64 1.40 -3.06
CA THR A 28 -2.52 1.46 -4.22
C THR A 28 -3.06 2.85 -4.53
N ILE A 29 -3.12 3.75 -3.53
CA ILE A 29 -3.73 5.08 -3.66
C ILE A 29 -3.09 5.96 -4.74
N GLY A 30 -1.80 5.75 -5.03
CA GLY A 30 -1.09 6.47 -6.09
C GLY A 30 -1.73 6.30 -7.48
N ARG A 31 -2.53 5.25 -7.69
CA ARG A 31 -3.31 5.03 -8.92
C ARG A 31 -4.54 5.95 -9.02
N LEU A 32 -4.95 6.54 -7.89
CA LEU A 32 -6.09 7.47 -7.79
C LEU A 32 -5.66 8.94 -7.73
N ILE A 33 -4.36 9.22 -7.74
CA ILE A 33 -3.81 10.58 -7.64
C ILE A 33 -2.90 10.84 -8.84
N THR A 34 -3.17 11.91 -9.58
CA THR A 34 -2.34 12.33 -10.72
C THR A 34 -1.01 12.95 -10.24
N PRO A 35 0.01 13.09 -11.11
CA PRO A 35 1.23 13.82 -10.78
C PRO A 35 1.01 15.27 -10.34
N THR A 36 -0.12 15.86 -10.71
CA THR A 36 -0.52 17.21 -10.29
C THR A 36 -1.38 17.24 -9.04
N LEU A 37 -1.42 16.13 -8.28
CA LEU A 37 -2.15 15.95 -7.03
C LEU A 37 -3.68 16.15 -7.16
N LYS A 38 -4.24 15.78 -8.30
CA LYS A 38 -5.69 15.73 -8.52
C LYS A 38 -6.18 14.29 -8.51
N THR A 39 -7.45 14.08 -8.23
CA THR A 39 -8.08 12.76 -8.37
C THR A 39 -7.98 12.30 -9.82
N ALA A 40 -7.49 11.07 -10.01
CA ALA A 40 -7.34 10.47 -11.34
C ALA A 40 -8.67 9.88 -11.83
N ASP A 41 -8.95 10.08 -13.11
CA ASP A 41 -10.03 9.41 -13.84
C ASP A 41 -9.45 8.83 -15.14
N ASN A 42 -8.92 7.62 -15.03
CA ASN A 42 -8.29 6.87 -16.14
C ASN A 42 -8.53 5.37 -15.95
N ASP A 43 -8.09 4.57 -16.92
CA ASP A 43 -8.30 3.11 -16.88
C ASP A 43 -7.68 2.45 -15.64
N THR A 44 -6.52 2.94 -15.21
CA THR A 44 -5.84 2.41 -14.01
C THR A 44 -6.65 2.68 -12.73
N SER A 45 -7.20 3.88 -12.58
CA SER A 45 -8.02 4.24 -11.43
C SER A 45 -9.36 3.49 -11.43
N ARG A 46 -9.98 3.35 -12.60
CA ARG A 46 -11.22 2.57 -12.78
C ARG A 46 -11.02 1.09 -12.48
N THR A 47 -9.93 0.50 -13.00
CA THR A 47 -9.60 -0.91 -12.72
C THR A 47 -9.41 -1.15 -11.23
N LEU A 48 -8.64 -0.29 -10.52
CA LEU A 48 -8.48 -0.42 -9.07
C LEU A 48 -9.82 -0.34 -8.34
N THR A 49 -10.69 0.61 -8.70
CA THR A 49 -12.00 0.76 -8.06
C THR A 49 -12.89 -0.46 -8.28
N HIS A 50 -12.89 -1.05 -9.50
CA HIS A 50 -13.63 -2.29 -9.77
C HIS A 50 -13.06 -3.48 -9.01
N THR A 51 -11.74 -3.62 -8.92
CA THR A 51 -11.08 -4.68 -8.13
C THR A 51 -11.55 -4.62 -6.68
N LEU A 52 -11.43 -3.46 -6.03
CA LEU A 52 -11.80 -3.30 -4.63
C LEU A 52 -13.33 -3.39 -4.41
N ALA A 53 -14.14 -3.00 -5.40
CA ALA A 53 -15.59 -3.24 -5.37
C ALA A 53 -15.92 -4.73 -5.42
N ALA A 54 -15.25 -5.49 -6.29
CA ALA A 54 -15.41 -6.94 -6.37
C ALA A 54 -14.99 -7.64 -5.06
N GLU A 55 -13.89 -7.19 -4.45
CA GLU A 55 -13.48 -7.69 -3.13
C GLU A 55 -14.54 -7.40 -2.05
N ARG A 56 -15.15 -6.20 -2.03
CA ARG A 56 -16.24 -5.89 -1.08
C ARG A 56 -17.49 -6.73 -1.30
N ILE A 57 -17.84 -7.00 -2.56
CA ILE A 57 -19.01 -7.81 -2.93
C ILE A 57 -18.78 -9.28 -2.56
N THR A 58 -17.57 -9.79 -2.83
CA THR A 58 -17.27 -11.22 -2.68
C THR A 58 -16.68 -11.60 -1.32
N GLY A 59 -16.19 -10.62 -0.56
CA GLY A 59 -15.45 -10.84 0.69
C GLY A 59 -14.11 -11.55 0.48
N HIS A 60 -13.53 -11.46 -0.72
CA HIS A 60 -12.33 -12.22 -1.08
C HIS A 60 -11.33 -11.36 -1.86
N VAL A 61 -10.07 -11.56 -1.54
CA VAL A 61 -8.93 -11.00 -2.29
C VAL A 61 -8.39 -12.07 -3.22
N GLU A 62 -8.36 -11.78 -4.51
CA GLU A 62 -7.79 -12.69 -5.50
C GLU A 62 -6.29 -12.87 -5.26
N TYR A 63 -5.83 -14.11 -5.27
CA TYR A 63 -4.41 -14.41 -5.11
C TYR A 63 -3.63 -13.96 -6.34
N VAL A 64 -2.57 -13.20 -6.10
CA VAL A 64 -1.64 -12.76 -7.13
C VAL A 64 -0.30 -13.44 -6.93
N HIS A 65 0.11 -14.26 -7.88
CA HIS A 65 1.44 -14.86 -7.86
C HIS A 65 2.53 -13.78 -7.82
N PRO A 66 3.44 -13.82 -6.83
CA PRO A 66 4.52 -12.85 -6.76
C PRO A 66 5.40 -12.88 -8.02
N THR A 67 5.68 -11.73 -8.58
CA THR A 67 6.72 -11.62 -9.61
C THR A 67 8.11 -11.75 -8.98
N PHE A 68 9.14 -12.04 -9.79
CA PHE A 68 10.52 -12.07 -9.30
C PHE A 68 10.94 -10.77 -8.60
N ASP A 69 10.46 -9.62 -9.06
CA ASP A 69 10.77 -8.33 -8.43
C ASP A 69 10.04 -8.17 -7.08
N MET A 70 8.81 -8.70 -6.95
CA MET A 70 8.09 -8.73 -5.68
C MET A 70 8.76 -9.67 -4.68
N GLN A 71 9.11 -10.89 -5.12
CA GLN A 71 9.81 -11.85 -4.27
C GLN A 71 11.13 -11.28 -3.77
N ARG A 72 11.97 -10.73 -4.67
CA ARG A 72 13.21 -10.06 -4.27
C ARG A 72 12.94 -8.95 -3.26
N GLY A 73 11.87 -8.18 -3.43
CA GLY A 73 11.46 -7.13 -2.48
C GLY A 73 11.26 -7.67 -1.08
N SER A 74 10.49 -8.74 -0.96
CA SER A 74 10.23 -9.42 0.31
C SER A 74 11.49 -10.05 0.92
N ASP A 75 12.34 -10.67 0.08
CA ASP A 75 13.58 -11.30 0.54
C ASP A 75 14.61 -10.26 1.02
N ASP A 76 14.70 -9.10 0.38
CA ASP A 76 15.67 -8.04 0.68
C ASP A 76 15.24 -7.15 1.86
N GLU A 77 13.93 -7.07 2.15
CA GLU A 77 13.38 -6.14 3.15
C GLU A 77 13.97 -6.32 4.56
N PRO A 78 14.13 -7.55 5.10
CA PRO A 78 14.77 -7.76 6.41
C PRO A 78 16.22 -7.23 6.45
N TYR A 79 16.99 -7.48 5.40
CA TYR A 79 18.38 -7.04 5.31
C TYR A 79 18.50 -5.52 5.21
N ALA A 80 17.60 -4.89 4.46
CA ALA A 80 17.55 -3.43 4.36
C ALA A 80 17.16 -2.79 5.70
N ARG A 81 16.21 -3.40 6.41
CA ARG A 81 15.76 -2.96 7.73
C ARG A 81 16.85 -3.10 8.78
N ASP A 82 17.60 -4.21 8.77
CA ASP A 82 18.72 -4.44 9.68
C ASP A 82 19.87 -3.46 9.39
N ALA A 83 20.22 -3.24 8.14
CA ALA A 83 21.21 -2.23 7.76
C ALA A 83 20.80 -0.81 8.23
N TYR A 84 19.51 -0.48 8.17
CA TYR A 84 19.00 0.77 8.72
C TYR A 84 19.10 0.83 10.25
N ARG A 85 18.71 -0.24 10.96
CA ARG A 85 18.81 -0.34 12.44
C ARG A 85 20.24 -0.14 12.94
N GLU A 86 21.19 -0.75 12.26
CA GLU A 86 22.62 -0.68 12.64
C GLU A 86 23.21 0.73 12.43
N ASN A 87 22.76 1.45 11.42
CA ASN A 87 23.40 2.68 10.98
C ASN A 87 22.61 3.97 11.30
N ARG A 88 21.34 3.88 11.68
CA ARG A 88 20.44 5.03 11.84
C ARG A 88 19.64 5.03 13.13
N ALA A 89 18.64 4.16 13.25
CA ALA A 89 17.71 4.18 14.39
C ALA A 89 17.03 2.82 14.59
N PRO A 90 16.60 2.49 15.82
CA PRO A 90 15.74 1.35 16.08
C PRO A 90 14.45 1.40 15.26
N VAL A 91 14.01 0.26 14.78
CA VAL A 91 12.78 0.10 13.96
C VAL A 91 11.86 -0.89 14.66
N GLU A 92 10.62 -0.49 14.89
CA GLU A 92 9.54 -1.35 15.35
C GLU A 92 8.76 -1.88 14.13
N GLU A 93 8.58 -3.19 14.05
CA GLU A 93 7.74 -3.82 13.03
C GLU A 93 6.30 -3.91 13.51
N VAL A 94 5.35 -3.59 12.64
CA VAL A 94 3.92 -3.75 12.87
C VAL A 94 3.26 -4.25 11.59
N GLY A 95 2.22 -5.08 11.72
CA GLY A 95 1.64 -5.74 10.56
C GLY A 95 0.79 -4.83 9.70
N PHE A 96 -0.13 -4.06 10.31
CA PHE A 96 -1.08 -3.24 9.56
C PHE A 96 -1.62 -2.08 10.39
N ILE A 97 -1.87 -0.96 9.76
CA ILE A 97 -2.47 0.23 10.37
C ILE A 97 -3.69 0.64 9.56
N VAL A 98 -4.80 0.93 10.21
CA VAL A 98 -6.03 1.43 9.59
C VAL A 98 -6.39 2.78 10.20
N ARG A 99 -6.53 3.80 9.36
CA ARG A 99 -7.18 5.06 9.71
C ARG A 99 -8.61 5.04 9.22
N LYS A 100 -9.58 5.22 10.11
CA LYS A 100 -11.00 5.33 9.80
C LYS A 100 -11.50 6.73 10.11
N THR A 101 -12.15 7.35 9.13
CA THR A 101 -12.93 8.58 9.26
C THR A 101 -14.42 8.26 9.20
N ASP A 102 -15.28 9.27 9.21
CA ASP A 102 -16.73 9.07 9.04
C ASP A 102 -17.08 8.71 7.58
N ASP A 103 -16.21 9.06 6.62
CA ASP A 103 -16.48 8.94 5.18
C ASP A 103 -15.69 7.82 4.49
N TYR A 104 -14.52 7.42 5.03
CA TYR A 104 -13.67 6.40 4.42
C TYR A 104 -12.73 5.73 5.43
N ALA A 105 -12.13 4.63 5.01
CA ALA A 105 -11.01 4.00 5.70
C ALA A 105 -9.81 3.83 4.75
N LEU A 106 -8.60 3.98 5.28
CA LEU A 106 -7.33 3.76 4.57
C LEU A 106 -6.45 2.81 5.35
N GLY A 107 -5.82 1.87 4.63
CA GLY A 107 -4.89 0.90 5.19
C GLY A 107 -3.44 1.20 4.84
N TYR A 108 -2.52 0.83 5.72
CA TYR A 108 -1.08 0.92 5.51
C TYR A 108 -0.36 -0.23 6.20
N SER A 109 0.48 -0.95 5.46
CA SER A 109 1.45 -1.89 6.01
C SER A 109 2.81 -1.21 5.98
N PRO A 110 3.34 -0.75 7.10
CA PRO A 110 4.65 -0.11 7.15
C PRO A 110 5.78 -1.14 7.07
N ASP A 111 6.87 -0.78 6.41
CA ASP A 111 8.12 -1.55 6.50
C ASP A 111 8.81 -1.35 7.85
N GLY A 112 8.41 -0.32 8.61
CA GLY A 112 8.77 -0.11 10.00
C GLY A 112 8.38 1.26 10.54
N LEU A 113 8.27 1.32 11.89
CA LEU A 113 8.06 2.54 12.65
C LEU A 113 9.37 2.96 13.32
N VAL A 114 9.66 4.26 13.35
CA VAL A 114 10.84 4.82 14.00
C VAL A 114 10.41 5.85 15.04
N GLY A 115 10.73 5.60 16.29
CA GLY A 115 10.30 6.47 17.38
C GLY A 115 8.79 6.69 17.42
N THR A 116 8.38 7.90 17.77
CA THR A 116 6.95 8.27 17.86
C THR A 116 6.41 8.97 16.61
N ASP A 117 7.28 9.44 15.72
CA ASP A 117 6.99 10.38 14.65
C ASP A 117 7.47 9.94 13.25
N GLY A 118 8.24 8.83 13.16
CA GLY A 118 8.87 8.39 11.94
C GLY A 118 8.36 7.06 11.38
N LEU A 119 8.57 6.89 10.06
CA LEU A 119 8.36 5.68 9.29
C LEU A 119 9.59 5.36 8.45
N ILE A 120 9.71 4.11 8.01
CA ILE A 120 10.58 3.74 6.91
C ILE A 120 9.75 3.12 5.78
N GLU A 121 10.20 3.33 4.54
CA GLU A 121 9.67 2.70 3.33
C GLU A 121 10.83 2.13 2.53
N ILE A 122 10.91 0.81 2.42
CA ILE A 122 12.01 0.07 1.80
C ILE A 122 11.67 -0.27 0.36
N LYS A 123 12.63 -0.04 -0.54
CA LYS A 123 12.50 -0.41 -1.94
C LYS A 123 13.76 -1.17 -2.41
N SER A 124 13.62 -2.50 -2.52
CA SER A 124 14.61 -3.34 -3.20
C SER A 124 14.72 -2.94 -4.67
N ARG A 125 15.94 -2.81 -5.16
CA ARG A 125 16.23 -2.37 -6.52
C ARG A 125 17.26 -3.28 -7.20
N LYS A 126 17.11 -3.44 -8.51
CA LYS A 126 18.19 -4.02 -9.32
C LYS A 126 19.43 -3.13 -9.25
N PRO A 127 20.67 -3.68 -9.30
CA PRO A 127 21.90 -2.92 -9.09
C PRO A 127 22.03 -1.68 -9.97
N HIS A 128 21.68 -1.76 -11.26
CA HIS A 128 21.73 -0.59 -12.17
C HIS A 128 20.75 0.52 -11.77
N ALA A 129 19.55 0.15 -11.32
CA ALA A 129 18.54 1.11 -10.89
C ALA A 129 18.89 1.74 -9.53
N HIS A 130 19.57 0.97 -8.66
CA HIS A 130 20.07 1.47 -7.40
C HIS A 130 21.27 2.42 -7.60
N LEU A 131 22.19 2.08 -8.52
CA LEU A 131 23.27 2.96 -8.89
C LEU A 131 22.75 4.31 -9.44
N ALA A 132 21.72 4.28 -10.29
CA ALA A 132 21.08 5.50 -10.78
C ALA A 132 20.47 6.35 -9.66
N LEU A 133 19.84 5.70 -8.66
CA LEU A 133 19.32 6.39 -7.48
C LEU A 133 20.42 7.04 -6.65
N LEU A 134 21.54 6.33 -6.41
CA LEU A 134 22.69 6.88 -5.65
C LEU A 134 23.32 8.11 -6.34
N LEU A 135 23.35 8.11 -7.68
CA LEU A 135 23.97 9.19 -8.44
C LEU A 135 23.04 10.40 -8.66
N ASN A 136 21.77 10.18 -8.86
CA ASN A 136 20.84 11.22 -9.31
C ASN A 136 19.78 11.56 -8.25
N GLY A 137 19.61 10.75 -7.22
CA GLY A 137 18.50 10.86 -6.28
C GLY A 137 17.14 10.65 -6.93
N GLY A 138 16.11 11.12 -6.25
CA GLY A 138 14.74 11.18 -6.76
C GLY A 138 13.88 9.97 -6.37
N ILE A 139 12.70 10.28 -5.85
CA ILE A 139 11.70 9.30 -5.43
C ILE A 139 10.57 9.26 -6.47
N PRO A 140 10.25 8.09 -7.05
CA PRO A 140 9.14 7.96 -7.99
C PRO A 140 7.81 8.42 -7.37
N HIS A 141 6.94 9.04 -8.19
CA HIS A 141 5.65 9.57 -7.75
C HIS A 141 4.81 8.54 -6.98
N GLY A 142 4.76 7.30 -7.46
CA GLY A 142 4.01 6.23 -6.77
C GLY A 142 4.56 5.90 -5.37
N HIS A 143 5.88 5.93 -5.18
CA HIS A 143 6.48 5.75 -3.85
C HIS A 143 6.23 6.97 -2.96
N MET A 144 6.26 8.18 -3.53
CA MET A 144 5.90 9.40 -2.79
C MET A 144 4.44 9.34 -2.30
N ALA A 145 3.50 8.91 -3.16
CA ALA A 145 2.11 8.72 -2.78
C ALA A 145 1.96 7.71 -1.62
N GLN A 146 2.70 6.58 -1.68
CA GLN A 146 2.70 5.55 -0.65
C GLN A 146 3.21 6.10 0.69
N MET A 147 4.37 6.79 0.71
CA MET A 147 4.96 7.35 1.92
C MET A 147 4.08 8.44 2.55
N GLN A 148 3.56 9.37 1.74
CA GLN A 148 2.66 10.41 2.22
C GLN A 148 1.36 9.83 2.79
N THR A 149 0.83 8.77 2.17
CA THR A 149 -0.34 8.08 2.69
C THR A 149 -0.01 7.30 3.95
N GLY A 150 1.15 6.66 4.02
CA GLY A 150 1.63 6.00 5.25
C GLY A 150 1.71 6.98 6.43
N MET A 151 2.32 8.15 6.22
CA MET A 151 2.35 9.22 7.23
C MET A 151 0.95 9.72 7.60
N TYR A 152 0.08 9.91 6.62
CA TYR A 152 -1.30 10.30 6.85
C TYR A 152 -2.06 9.26 7.67
N VAL A 153 -1.96 7.97 7.31
CA VAL A 153 -2.65 6.86 8.00
C VAL A 153 -2.13 6.66 9.41
N ALA A 154 -0.81 6.64 9.60
CA ALA A 154 -0.18 6.40 10.88
C ALA A 154 -0.10 7.64 11.79
N GLY A 155 -0.38 8.85 11.28
CA GLY A 155 -0.24 10.09 12.03
C GLY A 155 1.22 10.43 12.33
N ARG A 156 2.13 10.17 11.38
CA ARG A 156 3.57 10.37 11.52
C ARG A 156 4.03 11.61 10.74
N GLU A 157 5.15 12.19 11.17
CA GLU A 157 5.64 13.48 10.65
C GLU A 157 6.63 13.33 9.51
N TRP A 158 7.33 12.19 9.45
CA TRP A 158 8.32 11.91 8.43
C TRP A 158 8.37 10.43 8.05
N CYS A 159 8.87 10.17 6.84
CA CYS A 159 9.16 8.84 6.34
C CYS A 159 10.55 8.83 5.70
N GLU A 160 11.39 7.87 6.05
CA GLU A 160 12.68 7.70 5.40
C GLU A 160 12.56 6.67 4.28
N TYR A 161 12.75 7.14 3.05
CA TYR A 161 12.84 6.28 1.88
C TYR A 161 14.18 5.54 1.90
N ILE A 162 14.13 4.22 1.82
CA ILE A 162 15.31 3.37 1.83
C ILE A 162 15.39 2.65 0.48
N GLY A 163 16.41 2.99 -0.32
CA GLY A 163 16.80 2.20 -1.48
C GLY A 163 17.81 1.13 -1.08
N TYR A 164 17.54 -0.12 -1.42
CA TYR A 164 18.42 -1.24 -1.12
C TYR A 164 18.75 -2.05 -2.38
N SER A 165 20.01 -2.46 -2.49
CA SER A 165 20.49 -3.47 -3.44
C SER A 165 21.71 -4.14 -2.82
N ALA A 166 21.66 -5.46 -2.65
CA ALA A 166 22.72 -6.21 -2.01
C ALA A 166 24.10 -5.93 -2.63
N GLY A 167 25.09 -5.67 -1.79
CA GLY A 167 26.47 -5.33 -2.20
C GLY A 167 26.69 -3.85 -2.58
N LEU A 168 25.67 -3.00 -2.54
CA LEU A 168 25.79 -1.56 -2.78
C LEU A 168 25.45 -0.75 -1.50
N PRO A 169 25.94 0.51 -1.37
CA PRO A 169 25.62 1.35 -0.22
C PRO A 169 24.12 1.57 -0.06
N LEU A 170 23.65 1.61 1.18
CA LEU A 170 22.26 1.94 1.50
C LEU A 170 21.96 3.40 1.10
N HIS A 171 20.91 3.61 0.33
CA HIS A 171 20.39 4.96 0.07
C HIS A 171 19.31 5.31 1.09
N THR A 172 19.38 6.49 1.70
CA THR A 172 18.33 6.99 2.59
C THR A 172 18.01 8.43 2.25
N GLU A 173 16.70 8.74 2.15
CA GLU A 173 16.21 10.10 1.88
C GLU A 173 14.97 10.36 2.75
N ARG A 174 15.03 11.38 3.62
CA ARG A 174 13.92 11.73 4.52
C ARG A 174 12.93 12.65 3.85
N ILE A 175 11.67 12.25 3.91
CA ILE A 175 10.52 13.00 3.41
C ILE A 175 9.64 13.38 4.58
N HIS A 176 9.18 14.62 4.61
CA HIS A 176 8.26 15.11 5.62
C HIS A 176 6.81 15.06 5.13
N ALA A 177 5.90 14.96 6.09
CA ALA A 177 4.47 15.05 5.87
C ALA A 177 4.12 16.38 5.16
N ASN A 178 3.34 16.28 4.10
CA ASN A 178 3.00 17.42 3.26
C ASN A 178 1.47 17.61 3.19
N PRO A 179 0.95 18.75 3.71
CA PRO A 179 -0.49 19.02 3.71
C PRO A 179 -1.13 18.98 2.32
N THR A 180 -0.42 19.35 1.26
CA THR A 180 -0.96 19.29 -0.11
C THR A 180 -1.21 17.85 -0.55
N TRP A 181 -0.29 16.92 -0.19
CA TRP A 181 -0.50 15.50 -0.39
C TRP A 181 -1.67 14.97 0.45
N PHE A 182 -1.77 15.38 1.71
CA PHE A 182 -2.86 14.95 2.59
C PHE A 182 -4.24 15.36 2.06
N ASN A 183 -4.34 16.58 1.52
CA ASN A 183 -5.57 17.04 0.87
C ASN A 183 -5.89 16.21 -0.39
N ALA A 184 -4.89 15.86 -1.20
CA ALA A 184 -5.08 15.02 -2.38
C ALA A 184 -5.49 13.58 -2.01
N ILE A 185 -4.92 13.02 -0.95
CA ILE A 185 -5.26 11.70 -0.40
C ILE A 185 -6.71 11.70 0.10
N ASP A 186 -7.11 12.68 0.90
CA ASP A 186 -8.49 12.81 1.40
C ASP A 186 -9.50 12.91 0.23
N ALA A 187 -9.22 13.78 -0.75
CA ALA A 187 -10.08 13.95 -1.91
C ALA A 187 -10.20 12.66 -2.74
N ALA A 188 -9.08 11.96 -2.97
CA ALA A 188 -9.07 10.70 -3.71
C ALA A 188 -9.81 9.59 -2.96
N ALA A 189 -9.66 9.50 -1.63
CA ALA A 189 -10.36 8.51 -0.79
C ALA A 189 -11.88 8.75 -0.79
N ARG A 190 -12.34 9.99 -0.66
CA ARG A 190 -13.77 10.35 -0.74
C ARG A 190 -14.36 10.01 -2.10
N ALA A 191 -13.68 10.39 -3.18
CA ALA A 191 -14.12 10.08 -4.54
C ALA A 191 -14.17 8.56 -4.78
N PHE A 192 -13.20 7.82 -4.26
CA PHE A 192 -13.18 6.36 -4.31
C PHE A 192 -14.40 5.75 -3.61
N GLU A 193 -14.73 6.17 -2.38
CA GLU A 193 -15.89 5.63 -1.67
C GLU A 193 -17.22 5.96 -2.38
N THR A 194 -17.33 7.15 -2.96
CA THR A 194 -18.50 7.52 -3.78
C THR A 194 -18.65 6.62 -5.00
N ASN A 195 -17.54 6.41 -5.73
CA ASN A 195 -17.53 5.58 -6.94
C ASN A 195 -17.81 4.10 -6.61
N ILE A 196 -17.25 3.58 -5.52
CA ILE A 196 -17.45 2.19 -5.14
C ILE A 196 -18.90 1.92 -4.69
N ALA A 197 -19.52 2.89 -3.98
CA ALA A 197 -20.92 2.80 -3.60
C ALA A 197 -21.86 2.79 -4.83
N ASP A 198 -21.58 3.62 -5.85
CA ASP A 198 -22.30 3.60 -7.13
C ASP A 198 -22.15 2.26 -7.84
N ILE A 199 -20.92 1.73 -7.94
CA ILE A 199 -20.65 0.43 -8.56
C ILE A 199 -21.44 -0.69 -7.85
N ILE A 200 -21.41 -0.75 -6.52
CA ILE A 200 -22.11 -1.77 -5.74
C ILE A 200 -23.63 -1.65 -5.93
N THR A 201 -24.17 -0.43 -5.93
CA THR A 201 -25.60 -0.20 -6.19
C THR A 201 -26.01 -0.72 -7.57
N ARG A 202 -25.28 -0.31 -8.62
CA ARG A 202 -25.55 -0.75 -10.00
C ARG A 202 -25.37 -2.27 -10.17
N TYR A 203 -24.40 -2.86 -9.50
CA TYR A 203 -24.21 -4.31 -9.47
C TYR A 203 -25.44 -5.00 -8.86
N THR A 204 -25.90 -4.54 -7.70
CA THR A 204 -27.05 -5.10 -7.00
C THR A 204 -28.31 -5.05 -7.88
N ASP A 205 -28.55 -3.90 -8.52
CA ASP A 205 -29.71 -3.73 -9.43
C ASP A 205 -29.60 -4.65 -10.65
N ALA A 206 -28.42 -4.74 -11.27
CA ALA A 206 -28.21 -5.51 -12.49
C ALA A 206 -28.22 -7.05 -12.25
N THR A 207 -27.93 -7.49 -11.02
CA THR A 207 -27.86 -8.92 -10.69
C THR A 207 -29.09 -9.42 -9.93
N ASN A 208 -30.09 -8.57 -9.71
CA ASN A 208 -31.33 -8.96 -9.02
C ASN A 208 -32.00 -10.13 -9.73
N GLY A 209 -32.20 -11.24 -9.00
CA GLY A 209 -32.81 -12.46 -9.52
C GLY A 209 -31.89 -13.35 -10.37
N LEU A 210 -30.62 -12.99 -10.57
CA LEU A 210 -29.66 -13.86 -11.21
C LEU A 210 -29.13 -14.94 -10.24
N PRO A 211 -28.91 -16.18 -10.70
CA PRO A 211 -28.32 -17.22 -9.86
C PRO A 211 -26.86 -16.89 -9.55
N GLN A 212 -26.49 -17.00 -8.28
CA GLN A 212 -25.09 -16.91 -7.88
C GLN A 212 -24.35 -18.19 -8.23
N THR A 213 -23.10 -18.06 -8.64
CA THR A 213 -22.19 -19.19 -8.86
C THR A 213 -21.37 -19.45 -7.59
N GLU A 214 -21.06 -20.72 -7.34
CA GLU A 214 -20.13 -21.06 -6.27
C GLU A 214 -18.72 -20.65 -6.62
N ARG A 215 -17.99 -20.12 -5.62
CA ARG A 215 -16.56 -19.90 -5.77
C ARG A 215 -15.86 -21.25 -5.85
N ARG A 216 -15.05 -21.44 -6.89
CA ARG A 216 -14.12 -22.58 -6.91
C ARG A 216 -12.94 -22.26 -6.01
N PRO A 217 -12.44 -23.22 -5.19
CA PRO A 217 -11.14 -23.07 -4.52
C PRO A 217 -10.10 -22.68 -5.57
N GLU A 218 -9.27 -21.70 -5.26
CA GLU A 218 -8.08 -21.46 -6.05
C GLU A 218 -7.28 -22.75 -6.05
N PHE A 219 -6.73 -23.15 -7.20
CA PHE A 219 -6.00 -24.40 -7.31
C PHE A 219 -4.91 -24.41 -6.23
N GLU A 220 -5.02 -25.29 -5.25
CA GLU A 220 -3.89 -25.62 -4.40
C GLU A 220 -2.74 -26.00 -5.34
N ASP A 221 -1.58 -25.38 -5.14
CA ASP A 221 -0.38 -25.67 -5.93
C ASP A 221 -0.25 -27.18 -6.11
N ILE A 222 -0.35 -27.64 -7.35
CA ILE A 222 0.09 -28.99 -7.69
C ILE A 222 1.59 -28.95 -7.47
N ARG A 223 2.00 -29.30 -6.25
CA ARG A 223 3.39 -29.62 -5.97
C ARG A 223 3.73 -30.88 -6.76
N ILE A 224 4.39 -30.70 -7.91
CA ILE A 224 5.02 -31.79 -8.68
C ILE A 224 6.37 -32.08 -8.04
#